data_5d9eb54a22b3e3e4644616042101df69
#
_entry.id   5d9eb54a22b3e3e4644616042101df69
#
_cell.length_a   1.000
_cell.length_b   1.000
_cell.length_c   1.000
_cell.angle_alpha   90.00
_cell.angle_beta   90.00
_cell.angle_gamma   90.00
#
_symmetry.space_group_name_H-M   'P 1'
#
loop_
_entity.id
_entity.type
_entity.pdbx_description
1 polymer ?
#
loop_
_entity_poly.entity_id
_entity_poly.type
_entity_poly.pdbx_seq_one_letter_code
_entity_poly.pdbx_strand_id
1 'polypeptide(L)'
;MRPYSVPRFWRMIDDGEKRPTLPPPHLFDLWITILASRNIPYLLTGRGNKLRLYVPALLERQARSELEAVLAESRKPRPVYIEPPTHNNAHWALSVLLLLILWHGARMHWGFLAHLPGLPDLPSEEWSRLGSQDVFRVKTFGEWYRCVTALTLHADSQHLFGNVLFGAPFLILLCRRVGLGLGLFLILLAGSFGNALNGWYRPAGHISLGFSTALFGTVGVLSGFMALQGWGSRTQSDTGKLSWRRGILLLAAGTGILAMLGTEGDKTDYAAHLFGLLSGFIVGGAAGWISRRTAPSPVINTLLGLSAAGLVVLCWRLAL
;
A
#
# COMPACT_ATOMS: atom_id res chain seq x y z
N MET A 1 -61.16 -3.63 -10.32
CA MET A 1 -60.06 -3.94 -11.26
C MET A 1 -60.13 -5.42 -11.60
N ARG A 2 -60.32 -5.77 -12.89
CA ARG A 2 -60.34 -7.16 -13.32
C ARG A 2 -58.97 -7.79 -13.07
N PRO A 3 -58.88 -9.06 -12.54
CA PRO A 3 -57.60 -9.72 -12.38
C PRO A 3 -56.96 -9.89 -13.76
N TYR A 4 -55.75 -9.38 -13.95
CA TYR A 4 -55.01 -9.63 -15.19
C TYR A 4 -54.87 -11.14 -15.37
N SER A 5 -55.46 -11.69 -16.45
CA SER A 5 -55.27 -13.09 -16.80
C SER A 5 -53.84 -13.32 -17.28
N VAL A 6 -53.14 -14.29 -16.66
CA VAL A 6 -51.79 -14.67 -17.09
C VAL A 6 -51.87 -15.17 -18.54
N PRO A 7 -51.05 -14.66 -19.47
CA PRO A 7 -51.09 -15.12 -20.86
C PRO A 7 -50.77 -16.62 -20.96
N ARG A 8 -51.41 -17.33 -21.89
CA ARG A 8 -51.28 -18.80 -22.04
C ARG A 8 -49.84 -19.31 -22.24
N PHE A 9 -48.91 -18.46 -22.71
CA PHE A 9 -47.52 -18.79 -22.97
C PHE A 9 -46.57 -18.36 -21.83
N TRP A 10 -47.08 -18.07 -20.64
CA TRP A 10 -46.30 -17.72 -19.46
C TRP A 10 -46.28 -18.89 -18.49
N ARG A 11 -45.13 -19.10 -17.86
CA ARG A 11 -44.87 -20.15 -16.86
C ARG A 11 -44.55 -19.52 -15.52
N MET A 12 -45.07 -20.12 -14.47
CA MET A 12 -44.73 -19.72 -13.08
C MET A 12 -43.34 -20.22 -12.74
N ILE A 13 -42.56 -19.32 -12.18
CA ILE A 13 -41.27 -19.69 -11.57
C ILE A 13 -41.50 -19.93 -10.09
N ASP A 14 -41.10 -21.12 -9.64
CA ASP A 14 -41.06 -21.56 -8.26
C ASP A 14 -39.63 -22.00 -7.91
N ASP A 15 -39.36 -22.27 -6.65
CA ASP A 15 -38.06 -22.73 -6.15
C ASP A 15 -37.76 -24.20 -6.45
N GLY A 16 -38.65 -24.91 -7.19
CA GLY A 16 -38.45 -26.32 -7.56
C GLY A 16 -38.72 -27.31 -6.42
N GLU A 17 -39.17 -26.87 -5.26
CA GLU A 17 -39.60 -27.77 -4.20
C GLU A 17 -41.00 -28.30 -4.45
N LYS A 18 -41.30 -29.53 -3.97
CA LYS A 18 -42.58 -30.26 -4.17
C LYS A 18 -43.82 -29.53 -3.65
N ARG A 19 -43.67 -28.43 -2.91
CA ARG A 19 -44.68 -27.45 -2.60
C ARG A 19 -44.16 -26.08 -3.00
N PRO A 20 -44.85 -25.32 -3.87
CA PRO A 20 -44.40 -23.97 -4.23
C PRO A 20 -44.52 -23.07 -3.01
N THR A 21 -43.53 -23.07 -2.18
CA THR A 21 -43.34 -22.07 -1.14
C THR A 21 -42.70 -20.88 -1.79
N LEU A 22 -43.38 -19.76 -1.75
CA LEU A 22 -42.81 -18.48 -2.19
C LEU A 22 -41.52 -18.24 -1.47
N PRO A 23 -40.45 -17.83 -2.16
CA PRO A 23 -39.26 -17.44 -1.47
C PRO A 23 -39.58 -16.33 -0.47
N PRO A 24 -38.79 -16.22 0.64
CA PRO A 24 -38.97 -15.13 1.59
C PRO A 24 -38.99 -13.78 0.87
N PRO A 25 -39.70 -12.77 1.36
CA PRO A 25 -39.92 -11.49 0.67
C PRO A 25 -38.62 -10.85 0.13
N HIS A 26 -37.51 -10.97 0.87
CA HIS A 26 -36.21 -10.44 0.45
C HIS A 26 -35.60 -11.18 -0.76
N LEU A 27 -35.88 -12.47 -0.95
CA LEU A 27 -35.47 -13.22 -2.13
C LEU A 27 -36.35 -12.90 -3.34
N PHE A 28 -37.60 -12.53 -3.11
CA PHE A 28 -38.50 -12.17 -4.17
C PHE A 28 -38.09 -10.87 -4.88
N ASP A 29 -37.73 -9.85 -4.11
CA ASP A 29 -37.19 -8.60 -4.64
C ASP A 29 -35.89 -8.82 -5.41
N LEU A 30 -35.03 -9.74 -4.89
CA LEU A 30 -33.82 -10.14 -5.59
C LEU A 30 -34.14 -10.80 -6.94
N TRP A 31 -35.09 -11.69 -6.99
CA TRP A 31 -35.49 -12.36 -8.24
C TRP A 31 -36.01 -11.36 -9.30
N ILE A 32 -36.83 -10.42 -8.89
CA ILE A 32 -37.30 -9.34 -9.77
C ILE A 32 -36.11 -8.53 -10.30
N THR A 33 -35.20 -8.17 -9.44
CA THR A 33 -33.98 -7.40 -9.81
C THR A 33 -33.13 -8.18 -10.82
N ILE A 34 -32.95 -9.49 -10.62
CA ILE A 34 -32.18 -10.34 -11.54
C ILE A 34 -32.87 -10.39 -12.92
N LEU A 35 -34.17 -10.70 -12.96
CA LEU A 35 -34.88 -10.78 -14.21
C LEU A 35 -34.87 -9.45 -14.96
N ALA A 36 -35.11 -8.33 -14.26
CA ALA A 36 -35.02 -7.00 -14.84
C ALA A 36 -33.63 -6.67 -15.40
N SER A 37 -32.58 -6.99 -14.66
CA SER A 37 -31.17 -6.73 -15.08
C SER A 37 -30.75 -7.54 -16.31
N ARG A 38 -31.41 -8.66 -16.55
CA ARG A 38 -31.20 -9.56 -17.72
C ARG A 38 -32.19 -9.31 -18.85
N ASN A 39 -33.02 -8.27 -18.74
CA ASN A 39 -34.10 -7.95 -19.70
C ASN A 39 -35.07 -9.13 -19.93
N ILE A 40 -35.29 -9.96 -18.90
CA ILE A 40 -36.28 -11.04 -18.95
C ILE A 40 -37.61 -10.47 -18.49
N PRO A 41 -38.64 -10.44 -19.36
CA PRO A 41 -39.97 -9.96 -18.98
C PRO A 41 -40.55 -10.84 -17.87
N TYR A 42 -41.17 -10.21 -16.89
CA TYR A 42 -41.82 -10.89 -15.78
C TYR A 42 -43.21 -10.29 -15.51
N LEU A 43 -44.10 -11.09 -14.95
CA LEU A 43 -45.41 -10.69 -14.51
C LEU A 43 -45.66 -11.14 -13.08
N LEU A 44 -46.11 -10.20 -12.25
CA LEU A 44 -46.48 -10.45 -10.86
C LEU A 44 -47.97 -10.51 -10.72
N THR A 45 -48.49 -11.56 -10.08
CA THR A 45 -49.90 -11.72 -9.76
C THR A 45 -50.11 -12.08 -8.30
N GLY A 46 -51.25 -11.70 -7.72
CA GLY A 46 -51.56 -11.97 -6.32
C GLY A 46 -51.15 -10.84 -5.36
N ARG A 47 -51.36 -11.02 -4.06
CA ARG A 47 -51.01 -10.10 -2.97
C ARG A 47 -50.53 -10.87 -1.75
N GLY A 48 -49.60 -10.32 -1.02
CA GLY A 48 -49.02 -10.95 0.21
C GLY A 48 -48.50 -12.36 -0.06
N ASN A 49 -48.90 -13.35 0.73
CA ASN A 49 -48.46 -14.74 0.61
C ASN A 49 -48.97 -15.48 -0.63
N LYS A 50 -49.80 -14.84 -1.47
CA LYS A 50 -50.30 -15.37 -2.74
C LYS A 50 -49.61 -14.74 -3.95
N LEU A 51 -48.54 -14.01 -3.75
CA LEU A 51 -47.79 -13.40 -4.85
C LEU A 51 -47.15 -14.49 -5.71
N ARG A 52 -47.24 -14.38 -7.03
CA ARG A 52 -46.68 -15.35 -7.97
C ARG A 52 -45.95 -14.63 -9.08
N LEU A 53 -44.80 -15.20 -9.49
CA LEU A 53 -43.93 -14.68 -10.54
C LEU A 53 -44.05 -15.56 -11.79
N TYR A 54 -44.28 -14.94 -12.92
CA TYR A 54 -44.39 -15.59 -14.20
C TYR A 54 -43.38 -15.00 -15.19
N VAL A 55 -42.86 -15.84 -16.08
CA VAL A 55 -42.01 -15.47 -17.20
C VAL A 55 -42.54 -16.10 -18.50
N PRO A 56 -42.19 -15.59 -19.69
CA PRO A 56 -42.52 -16.25 -20.95
C PRO A 56 -41.94 -17.66 -21.00
N ALA A 57 -42.70 -18.64 -21.47
CA ALA A 57 -42.29 -20.05 -21.54
C ALA A 57 -40.98 -20.26 -22.31
N LEU A 58 -40.72 -19.45 -23.33
CA LEU A 58 -39.48 -19.50 -24.12
C LEU A 58 -38.23 -19.09 -23.30
N LEU A 59 -38.43 -18.25 -22.29
CA LEU A 59 -37.34 -17.73 -21.43
C LEU A 59 -37.26 -18.45 -20.06
N GLU A 60 -38.15 -19.41 -19.78
CA GLU A 60 -38.20 -20.08 -18.48
C GLU A 60 -36.85 -20.73 -18.09
N ARG A 61 -36.23 -21.46 -19.02
CA ARG A 61 -34.93 -22.12 -18.77
C ARG A 61 -33.85 -21.11 -18.47
N GLN A 62 -33.80 -20.03 -19.22
CA GLN A 62 -32.85 -18.93 -19.00
C GLN A 62 -33.11 -18.26 -17.64
N ALA A 63 -34.35 -17.92 -17.34
CA ALA A 63 -34.72 -17.31 -16.06
C ALA A 63 -34.31 -18.18 -14.87
N ARG A 64 -34.59 -19.50 -14.90
CA ARG A 64 -34.19 -20.42 -13.85
C ARG A 64 -32.67 -20.50 -13.70
N SER A 65 -31.92 -20.62 -14.79
CA SER A 65 -30.47 -20.65 -14.78
C SER A 65 -29.85 -19.39 -14.16
N GLU A 66 -30.38 -18.21 -14.47
CA GLU A 66 -29.87 -16.95 -13.89
C GLU A 66 -30.22 -16.83 -12.40
N LEU A 67 -31.43 -17.22 -12.01
CA LEU A 67 -31.85 -17.23 -10.61
C LEU A 67 -31.03 -18.23 -9.79
N GLU A 68 -30.82 -19.45 -10.30
CA GLU A 68 -29.99 -20.47 -9.63
C GLU A 68 -28.54 -20.04 -9.50
N ALA A 69 -27.96 -19.41 -10.53
CA ALA A 69 -26.59 -18.90 -10.49
C ALA A 69 -26.39 -17.85 -9.39
N VAL A 70 -27.34 -16.89 -9.26
CA VAL A 70 -27.26 -15.87 -8.23
C VAL A 70 -27.53 -16.44 -6.83
N LEU A 71 -28.49 -17.38 -6.71
CA LEU A 71 -28.73 -18.08 -5.43
C LEU A 71 -27.53 -18.91 -5.00
N ALA A 72 -26.86 -19.61 -5.93
CA ALA A 72 -25.63 -20.32 -5.66
C ALA A 72 -24.51 -19.38 -5.20
N GLU A 73 -24.40 -18.20 -5.84
CA GLU A 73 -23.45 -17.16 -5.44
C GLU A 73 -23.78 -16.59 -4.05
N SER A 74 -25.06 -16.34 -3.75
CA SER A 74 -25.49 -15.83 -2.44
C SER A 74 -25.34 -16.83 -1.30
N ARG A 75 -25.34 -18.15 -1.61
CA ARG A 75 -25.10 -19.23 -0.63
C ARG A 75 -23.61 -19.40 -0.33
N LYS A 76 -22.71 -18.89 -1.19
CA LYS A 76 -21.27 -18.89 -0.85
C LYS A 76 -21.06 -18.06 0.40
N PRO A 77 -20.35 -18.59 1.41
CA PRO A 77 -20.06 -17.82 2.59
C PRO A 77 -19.36 -16.52 2.15
N ARG A 78 -19.93 -15.38 2.50
CA ARG A 78 -19.28 -14.10 2.24
C ARG A 78 -17.92 -14.15 2.92
N PRO A 79 -16.84 -13.81 2.21
CA PRO A 79 -15.53 -13.76 2.82
C PRO A 79 -15.60 -12.80 4.00
N VAL A 80 -15.41 -13.32 5.21
CA VAL A 80 -15.26 -12.48 6.41
C VAL A 80 -13.94 -11.76 6.25
N TYR A 81 -14.01 -10.47 5.97
CA TYR A 81 -12.83 -9.62 5.95
C TYR A 81 -12.35 -9.45 7.39
N ILE A 82 -11.32 -10.20 7.75
CA ILE A 82 -10.61 -9.99 9.01
C ILE A 82 -9.59 -8.90 8.74
N GLU A 83 -9.81 -7.71 9.32
CA GLU A 83 -8.81 -6.66 9.27
C GLU A 83 -7.51 -7.19 9.89
N PRO A 84 -6.39 -7.04 9.19
CA PRO A 84 -5.11 -7.42 9.76
C PRO A 84 -4.81 -6.52 10.97
N PRO A 85 -4.14 -7.04 12.01
CA PRO A 85 -3.76 -6.24 13.16
C PRO A 85 -2.97 -5.02 12.73
N THR A 86 -3.34 -3.85 13.23
CA THR A 86 -2.65 -2.59 12.97
C THR A 86 -2.08 -2.03 14.25
N HIS A 87 -0.92 -1.39 14.14
CA HIS A 87 -0.29 -0.71 15.26
C HIS A 87 -0.78 0.74 15.35
N ASN A 88 -1.16 1.20 16.54
CA ASN A 88 -1.54 2.60 16.75
C ASN A 88 -0.30 3.48 16.97
N ASN A 89 0.47 3.70 15.90
CA ASN A 89 1.76 4.39 15.94
C ASN A 89 1.91 5.51 14.89
N ALA A 90 0.79 6.01 14.35
CA ALA A 90 0.83 7.06 13.33
C ALA A 90 1.56 8.33 13.81
N HIS A 91 1.34 8.73 15.07
CA HIS A 91 2.01 9.89 15.69
C HIS A 91 3.54 9.70 15.79
N TRP A 92 4.02 8.47 16.07
CA TRP A 92 5.45 8.17 16.06
C TRP A 92 6.06 8.21 14.66
N ALA A 93 5.33 7.75 13.65
CA ALA A 93 5.75 7.87 12.26
C ALA A 93 5.87 9.35 11.84
N LEU A 94 4.92 10.19 12.23
CA LEU A 94 4.99 11.65 12.00
C LEU A 94 6.14 12.30 12.76
N SER A 95 6.47 11.84 13.97
CA SER A 95 7.62 12.36 14.72
C SER A 95 8.96 12.14 13.97
N VAL A 96 9.10 11.04 13.23
CA VAL A 96 10.29 10.81 12.40
C VAL A 96 10.40 11.82 11.27
N LEU A 97 9.28 12.14 10.60
CA LEU A 97 9.25 13.19 9.58
C LEU A 97 9.53 14.57 10.18
N LEU A 98 9.03 14.84 11.38
CA LEU A 98 9.35 16.07 12.12
C LEU A 98 10.85 16.15 12.43
N LEU A 99 11.49 15.05 12.82
CA LEU A 99 12.94 15.01 13.03
C LEU A 99 13.72 15.34 11.76
N LEU A 100 13.26 14.90 10.58
CA LEU A 100 13.87 15.30 9.30
C LEU A 100 13.74 16.81 9.05
N ILE A 101 12.59 17.40 9.37
CA ILE A 101 12.37 18.85 9.25
C ILE A 101 13.30 19.60 10.20
N LEU A 102 13.36 19.18 11.47
CA LEU A 102 14.24 19.80 12.46
C LEU A 102 15.72 19.68 12.08
N TRP A 103 16.12 18.52 11.60
CA TRP A 103 17.47 18.28 11.10
C TRP A 103 17.83 19.19 9.93
N HIS A 104 16.92 19.33 8.95
CA HIS A 104 17.11 20.26 7.84
C HIS A 104 17.20 21.71 8.32
N GLY A 105 16.30 22.10 9.23
CA GLY A 105 16.32 23.43 9.83
C GLY A 105 17.61 23.75 10.59
N ALA A 106 18.18 22.77 11.32
CA ALA A 106 19.46 22.92 11.97
C ALA A 106 20.60 23.17 10.98
N ARG A 107 20.66 22.39 9.90
CA ARG A 107 21.66 22.56 8.83
C ARG A 107 21.50 23.86 8.04
N MET A 108 20.26 24.34 7.89
CA MET A 108 19.95 25.60 7.18
C MET A 108 19.92 26.81 8.11
N HIS A 109 20.34 26.66 9.35
CA HIS A 109 20.43 27.71 10.37
C HIS A 109 19.08 28.42 10.61
N TRP A 110 17.97 27.66 10.74
CA TRP A 110 16.66 28.25 11.00
C TRP A 110 16.51 28.67 12.46
N GLY A 111 16.56 29.97 12.74
CA GLY A 111 16.31 30.52 14.05
C GLY A 111 17.06 29.83 15.18
N PHE A 112 16.36 29.35 16.21
CA PHE A 112 16.98 28.66 17.35
C PHE A 112 17.65 27.32 17.02
N LEU A 113 17.30 26.70 15.89
CA LEU A 113 17.89 25.44 15.44
C LEU A 113 19.35 25.60 14.96
N ALA A 114 19.76 26.84 14.67
CA ALA A 114 21.13 27.14 14.23
C ALA A 114 22.22 26.78 15.26
N HIS A 115 21.86 26.77 16.54
CA HIS A 115 22.81 26.63 17.65
C HIS A 115 22.49 25.43 18.54
N LEU A 116 22.09 24.31 17.96
CA LEU A 116 21.81 23.11 18.73
C LEU A 116 23.10 22.55 19.35
N PRO A 117 23.14 22.34 20.69
CA PRO A 117 24.31 21.80 21.35
C PRO A 117 24.71 20.43 20.79
N GLY A 118 26.02 20.26 20.54
CA GLY A 118 26.57 18.98 20.06
C GLY A 118 26.53 18.77 18.54
N LEU A 119 25.98 19.72 17.77
CA LEU A 119 26.14 19.76 16.33
C LEU A 119 27.28 20.69 15.95
N PRO A 120 28.14 20.32 14.97
CA PRO A 120 29.12 21.22 14.40
C PRO A 120 28.44 22.42 13.72
N ASP A 121 28.97 23.59 13.94
CA ASP A 121 28.52 24.80 13.22
C ASP A 121 29.20 24.84 11.84
N LEU A 122 28.57 24.19 10.88
CA LEU A 122 29.07 24.06 9.50
C LEU A 122 28.09 24.71 8.52
N PRO A 123 28.59 25.36 7.45
CA PRO A 123 27.74 25.81 6.35
C PRO A 123 26.95 24.67 5.73
N SER A 124 25.77 24.99 5.18
CA SER A 124 24.87 24.01 4.57
C SER A 124 25.53 23.22 3.42
N GLU A 125 26.42 23.89 2.66
CA GLU A 125 27.20 23.27 1.60
C GLU A 125 28.16 22.21 2.14
N GLU A 126 28.78 22.47 3.30
CA GLU A 126 29.69 21.53 3.94
C GLU A 126 28.95 20.29 4.43
N TRP A 127 27.77 20.43 5.04
CA TRP A 127 26.90 19.31 5.38
C TRP A 127 26.56 18.46 4.16
N SER A 128 26.28 19.14 3.01
CA SER A 128 26.00 18.47 1.75
C SER A 128 27.23 17.74 1.21
N ARG A 129 28.42 18.35 1.29
CA ARG A 129 29.70 17.75 0.88
C ARG A 129 30.04 16.51 1.70
N LEU A 130 29.79 16.55 3.01
CA LEU A 130 30.08 15.45 3.93
C LEU A 130 29.13 14.27 3.79
N GLY A 131 27.82 14.53 3.59
CA GLY A 131 26.79 13.51 3.70
C GLY A 131 26.08 13.13 2.41
N SER A 132 26.20 13.87 1.29
CA SER A 132 25.57 13.48 0.03
C SER A 132 26.20 12.21 -0.55
N GLN A 133 25.46 11.48 -1.34
CA GLN A 133 25.96 10.36 -2.12
C GLN A 133 26.79 10.87 -3.29
N ASP A 134 28.08 11.06 -3.07
CA ASP A 134 29.08 11.33 -4.08
C ASP A 134 29.58 10.00 -4.64
N VAL A 135 29.24 9.71 -5.89
CA VAL A 135 29.57 8.44 -6.54
C VAL A 135 31.08 8.22 -6.66
N PHE A 136 31.84 9.27 -6.88
CA PHE A 136 33.32 9.19 -6.93
C PHE A 136 33.86 8.72 -5.57
N ARG A 137 33.41 9.35 -4.50
CA ARG A 137 33.88 9.02 -3.13
C ARG A 137 33.47 7.62 -2.71
N VAL A 138 32.21 7.21 -3.04
CA VAL A 138 31.74 5.85 -2.76
C VAL A 138 32.60 4.81 -3.49
N LYS A 139 32.86 5.01 -4.80
CA LYS A 139 33.59 4.03 -5.62
C LYS A 139 35.09 4.01 -5.34
N THR A 140 35.70 5.17 -5.09
CA THR A 140 37.16 5.30 -4.98
C THR A 140 37.62 5.09 -3.54
N PHE A 141 36.91 5.63 -2.55
CA PHE A 141 37.32 5.60 -1.15
C PHE A 141 36.49 4.64 -0.28
N GLY A 142 35.46 4.00 -0.86
CA GLY A 142 34.59 3.07 -0.11
C GLY A 142 33.70 3.76 0.92
N GLU A 143 33.35 5.03 0.72
CA GLU A 143 32.52 5.80 1.66
C GLU A 143 31.04 5.40 1.59
N TRP A 144 30.72 4.11 1.79
CA TRP A 144 29.36 3.55 1.67
C TRP A 144 28.38 4.11 2.68
N TYR A 145 28.83 4.70 3.79
CA TYR A 145 27.97 5.40 4.76
C TYR A 145 27.16 6.52 4.11
N ARG A 146 27.62 7.06 2.97
CA ARG A 146 26.91 8.08 2.18
C ARG A 146 25.60 7.59 1.63
N CYS A 147 25.42 6.28 1.43
CA CYS A 147 24.14 5.72 1.03
C CYS A 147 23.04 5.92 2.08
N VAL A 148 23.44 6.07 3.36
CA VAL A 148 22.56 6.33 4.49
C VAL A 148 22.42 7.83 4.74
N THR A 149 23.55 8.56 4.85
CA THR A 149 23.52 10.00 5.21
C THR A 149 22.78 10.83 4.16
N ALA A 150 22.92 10.49 2.88
CA ALA A 150 22.21 11.16 1.79
C ALA A 150 20.68 11.14 1.92
N LEU A 151 20.12 10.09 2.53
CA LEU A 151 18.67 9.98 2.78
C LEU A 151 18.17 11.01 3.78
N THR A 152 19.02 11.57 4.61
CA THR A 152 18.66 12.58 5.62
C THR A 152 18.87 14.01 5.15
N LEU A 153 19.46 14.20 3.99
CA LEU A 153 19.76 15.49 3.40
C LEU A 153 18.70 15.90 2.36
N HIS A 154 18.52 17.22 2.21
CA HIS A 154 17.66 17.77 1.17
C HIS A 154 18.33 19.03 0.60
N ALA A 155 18.20 19.24 -0.71
CA ALA A 155 18.79 20.37 -1.41
C ALA A 155 18.22 21.71 -0.91
N ASP A 156 16.90 21.73 -0.71
CA ASP A 156 16.17 22.90 -0.27
C ASP A 156 14.89 22.50 0.51
N SER A 157 14.21 23.50 1.05
CA SER A 157 13.01 23.30 1.86
C SER A 157 11.83 22.80 1.04
N GLN A 158 11.70 23.20 -0.23
CA GLN A 158 10.60 22.73 -1.10
C GLN A 158 10.73 21.24 -1.34
N HIS A 159 11.93 20.76 -1.65
CA HIS A 159 12.23 19.34 -1.80
C HIS A 159 11.92 18.54 -0.51
N LEU A 160 12.30 19.08 0.66
CA LEU A 160 11.97 18.46 1.94
C LEU A 160 10.47 18.36 2.17
N PHE A 161 9.74 19.49 2.04
CA PHE A 161 8.31 19.52 2.31
C PHE A 161 7.51 18.66 1.33
N GLY A 162 7.93 18.60 0.06
CA GLY A 162 7.38 17.66 -0.92
C GLY A 162 7.51 16.22 -0.43
N ASN A 163 8.71 15.81 -0.03
CA ASN A 163 8.96 14.46 0.50
C ASN A 163 8.14 14.16 1.76
N VAL A 164 8.02 15.13 2.69
CA VAL A 164 7.23 14.95 3.92
C VAL A 164 5.75 14.83 3.60
N LEU A 165 5.20 15.74 2.81
CA LEU A 165 3.78 15.80 2.50
C LEU A 165 3.30 14.51 1.79
N PHE A 166 4.03 14.11 0.75
CA PHE A 166 3.65 12.97 -0.08
C PHE A 166 4.12 11.63 0.49
N GLY A 167 5.18 11.64 1.29
CA GLY A 167 5.70 10.45 1.95
C GLY A 167 4.95 10.06 3.21
N ALA A 168 4.37 11.01 3.95
CA ALA A 168 3.71 10.75 5.22
C ALA A 168 2.63 9.65 5.16
N PRO A 169 1.71 9.63 4.19
CA PRO A 169 0.69 8.58 4.10
C PRO A 169 1.29 7.17 3.98
N PHE A 170 2.32 7.00 3.15
CA PHE A 170 2.96 5.71 2.93
C PHE A 170 3.76 5.26 4.15
N LEU A 171 4.48 6.18 4.79
CA LEU A 171 5.21 5.91 6.03
C LEU A 171 4.26 5.48 7.16
N ILE A 172 3.17 6.22 7.36
CA ILE A 172 2.14 5.89 8.36
C ILE A 172 1.53 4.52 8.05
N LEU A 173 1.15 4.27 6.81
CA LEU A 173 0.55 3.01 6.39
C LEU A 173 1.50 1.82 6.65
N LEU A 174 2.78 1.95 6.32
CA LEU A 174 3.77 0.93 6.58
C LEU A 174 3.95 0.69 8.08
N CYS A 175 4.20 1.76 8.87
CA CYS A 175 4.42 1.64 10.30
C CYS A 175 3.20 1.07 11.03
N ARG A 176 2.00 1.46 10.64
CA ARG A 176 0.76 0.85 11.16
C ARG A 176 0.65 -0.62 10.82
N ARG A 177 1.20 -1.05 9.71
CA ARG A 177 1.11 -2.44 9.24
C ARG A 177 2.12 -3.37 9.89
N VAL A 178 3.37 -2.93 10.05
CA VAL A 178 4.48 -3.78 10.49
C VAL A 178 5.06 -3.39 11.86
N GLY A 179 4.60 -2.28 12.43
CA GLY A 179 5.19 -1.65 13.61
C GLY A 179 6.23 -0.59 13.22
N LEU A 180 6.46 0.37 14.13
CA LEU A 180 7.33 1.51 13.87
C LEU A 180 8.77 1.05 13.59
N GLY A 181 9.33 0.23 14.46
CA GLY A 181 10.75 -0.13 14.36
C GLY A 181 11.07 -0.95 13.13
N LEU A 182 10.27 -1.98 12.82
CA LEU A 182 10.44 -2.74 11.59
C LEU A 182 10.20 -1.85 10.37
N GLY A 183 9.18 -0.99 10.40
CA GLY A 183 8.91 -0.05 9.31
C GLY A 183 10.11 0.84 9.00
N LEU A 184 10.67 1.50 10.01
CA LEU A 184 11.84 2.36 9.87
C LEU A 184 13.08 1.60 9.39
N PHE A 185 13.31 0.41 9.92
CA PHE A 185 14.43 -0.43 9.50
C PHE A 185 14.32 -0.83 8.02
N LEU A 186 13.13 -1.27 7.57
CA LEU A 186 12.90 -1.64 6.17
C LEU A 186 13.04 -0.45 5.21
N ILE A 187 12.57 0.73 5.62
CA ILE A 187 12.70 1.96 4.83
C ILE A 187 14.17 2.35 4.68
N LEU A 188 14.92 2.30 5.78
CA LEU A 188 16.34 2.62 5.77
C LEU A 188 17.12 1.64 4.89
N LEU A 189 16.85 0.34 5.00
CA LEU A 189 17.44 -0.67 4.12
C LEU A 189 17.10 -0.42 2.65
N ALA A 190 15.81 -0.21 2.34
CA ALA A 190 15.35 0.01 0.97
C ALA A 190 16.01 1.24 0.34
N GLY A 191 16.05 2.36 1.09
CA GLY A 191 16.68 3.60 0.64
C GLY A 191 18.20 3.45 0.49
N SER A 192 18.87 2.82 1.45
CA SER A 192 20.32 2.62 1.40
C SER A 192 20.75 1.69 0.27
N PHE A 193 20.04 0.59 0.05
CA PHE A 193 20.29 -0.29 -1.10
C PHE A 193 19.94 0.40 -2.42
N GLY A 194 18.86 1.18 -2.47
CA GLY A 194 18.52 2.00 -3.64
C GLY A 194 19.64 2.97 -4.00
N ASN A 195 20.16 3.70 -3.00
CA ASN A 195 21.32 4.57 -3.20
C ASN A 195 22.59 3.79 -3.59
N ALA A 196 22.86 2.64 -2.99
CA ALA A 196 24.01 1.81 -3.37
C ALA A 196 23.93 1.36 -4.83
N LEU A 197 22.77 0.90 -5.29
CA LEU A 197 22.52 0.55 -6.70
C LEU A 197 22.63 1.76 -7.62
N ASN A 198 22.11 2.92 -7.20
CA ASN A 198 22.26 4.16 -7.93
C ASN A 198 23.73 4.57 -8.07
N GLY A 199 24.50 4.50 -6.96
CA GLY A 199 25.94 4.78 -6.98
C GLY A 199 26.72 3.82 -7.87
N TRP A 200 26.32 2.53 -7.93
CA TRP A 200 26.93 1.58 -8.85
C TRP A 200 26.61 1.88 -10.30
N TYR A 201 25.37 2.28 -10.61
CA TYR A 201 24.87 2.57 -11.96
C TYR A 201 25.41 3.89 -12.51
N ARG A 202 25.49 4.94 -11.70
CA ARG A 202 25.85 6.29 -12.13
C ARG A 202 27.35 6.45 -12.37
N PRO A 203 27.76 7.34 -13.30
CA PRO A 203 29.16 7.68 -13.50
C PRO A 203 29.74 8.43 -12.29
N ALA A 204 31.07 8.40 -12.16
CA ALA A 204 31.79 9.24 -11.19
C ALA A 204 31.47 10.74 -11.45
N GLY A 205 31.28 11.49 -10.36
CA GLY A 205 30.84 12.90 -10.45
C GLY A 205 29.36 13.11 -10.26
N HIS A 206 28.53 12.06 -10.31
CA HIS A 206 27.13 12.18 -9.94
C HIS A 206 26.98 12.32 -8.42
N ILE A 207 26.15 13.29 -7.99
CA ILE A 207 25.85 13.55 -6.58
C ILE A 207 24.33 13.45 -6.40
N SER A 208 23.91 12.71 -5.40
CA SER A 208 22.48 12.51 -5.08
C SER A 208 22.26 12.73 -3.58
N LEU A 209 21.11 13.32 -3.22
CA LEU A 209 20.68 13.49 -1.85
C LEU A 209 19.16 13.68 -1.83
N GLY A 210 18.52 13.21 -0.76
CA GLY A 210 17.08 13.32 -0.56
C GLY A 210 16.47 12.07 0.05
N PHE A 211 15.42 12.27 0.83
CA PHE A 211 14.64 11.17 1.39
C PHE A 211 13.80 10.43 0.33
N SER A 212 13.71 10.97 -0.87
CA SER A 212 12.85 10.45 -1.95
C SER A 212 13.16 8.99 -2.31
N THR A 213 14.45 8.60 -2.38
CA THR A 213 14.83 7.20 -2.62
C THR A 213 14.20 6.26 -1.59
N ALA A 214 14.19 6.66 -0.30
CA ALA A 214 13.57 5.90 0.77
C ALA A 214 12.04 5.94 0.70
N LEU A 215 11.42 7.02 0.19
CA LEU A 215 9.97 7.09 -0.02
C LEU A 215 9.51 6.15 -1.14
N PHE A 216 10.18 6.14 -2.28
CA PHE A 216 9.94 5.12 -3.30
C PHE A 216 10.19 3.72 -2.75
N GLY A 217 11.24 3.57 -1.93
CA GLY A 217 11.50 2.36 -1.17
C GLY A 217 10.33 1.97 -0.28
N THR A 218 9.68 2.92 0.40
CA THR A 218 8.50 2.66 1.25
C THR A 218 7.32 2.09 0.46
N VAL A 219 7.05 2.64 -0.73
CA VAL A 219 6.04 2.10 -1.65
C VAL A 219 6.40 0.69 -2.08
N GLY A 220 7.67 0.46 -2.43
CA GLY A 220 8.19 -0.87 -2.74
C GLY A 220 8.00 -1.85 -1.59
N VAL A 221 8.41 -1.47 -0.36
CA VAL A 221 8.25 -2.30 0.86
C VAL A 221 6.80 -2.68 1.09
N LEU A 222 5.89 -1.71 1.05
CA LEU A 222 4.45 -1.97 1.20
C LEU A 222 3.95 -2.97 0.14
N SER A 223 4.31 -2.75 -1.11
CA SER A 223 3.87 -3.57 -2.23
C SER A 223 4.39 -5.00 -2.12
N GLY A 224 5.68 -5.18 -1.87
CA GLY A 224 6.31 -6.49 -1.69
C GLY A 224 5.79 -7.23 -0.46
N PHE A 225 5.66 -6.51 0.65
CA PHE A 225 5.12 -7.06 1.91
C PHE A 225 3.69 -7.57 1.71
N MET A 226 2.82 -6.76 1.09
CA MET A 226 1.44 -7.15 0.83
C MET A 226 1.32 -8.28 -0.18
N ALA A 227 2.16 -8.28 -1.21
CA ALA A 227 2.18 -9.34 -2.21
C ALA A 227 2.52 -10.70 -1.59
N LEU A 228 3.48 -10.75 -0.68
CA LEU A 228 3.98 -12.00 -0.11
C LEU A 228 3.36 -12.37 1.24
N GLN A 229 2.90 -11.45 2.06
CA GLN A 229 2.22 -11.79 3.31
C GLN A 229 0.83 -12.41 3.09
N GLY A 230 0.17 -12.12 1.97
CA GLY A 230 -1.21 -12.53 1.72
C GLY A 230 -2.18 -11.71 2.56
N TRP A 231 -2.35 -10.44 2.21
CA TRP A 231 -3.24 -9.54 2.94
C TRP A 231 -4.72 -9.94 2.79
N GLY A 232 -5.36 -10.11 3.91
CA GLY A 232 -6.80 -10.04 4.14
C GLY A 232 -7.63 -11.02 3.33
N SER A 233 -8.47 -11.70 3.86
CA SER A 233 -9.35 -12.76 3.46
C SER A 233 -8.74 -14.14 3.68
N ARG A 234 -8.57 -14.48 4.96
CA ARG A 234 -8.62 -15.88 5.35
C ARG A 234 -10.09 -16.31 5.28
N THR A 235 -10.61 -16.47 4.06
CA THR A 235 -11.69 -17.41 3.89
C THR A 235 -11.08 -18.79 4.05
N GLN A 236 -11.78 -19.68 4.72
CA GLN A 236 -11.39 -21.08 4.90
C GLN A 236 -11.08 -21.80 3.56
N SER A 237 -11.46 -21.21 2.43
CA SER A 237 -11.21 -21.70 1.08
C SER A 237 -10.00 -21.04 0.37
N ASP A 238 -9.42 -19.95 0.90
CA ASP A 238 -8.33 -19.23 0.23
C ASP A 238 -6.98 -19.60 0.86
N THR A 239 -6.67 -20.90 0.78
CA THR A 239 -5.39 -21.47 1.17
C THR A 239 -4.27 -20.84 0.33
N GLY A 240 -3.71 -19.73 0.81
CA GLY A 240 -2.39 -19.27 0.40
C GLY A 240 -2.24 -18.69 -1.01
N LYS A 241 -3.33 -18.32 -1.69
CA LYS A 241 -3.19 -17.60 -2.97
C LYS A 241 -2.51 -16.26 -2.73
N LEU A 242 -1.36 -16.11 -3.36
CA LEU A 242 -0.53 -14.92 -3.34
C LEU A 242 -1.36 -13.71 -3.75
N SER A 243 -1.52 -12.73 -2.87
CA SER A 243 -2.30 -11.52 -3.16
C SER A 243 -1.47 -10.52 -3.99
N TRP A 244 -0.70 -11.05 -4.96
CA TRP A 244 0.22 -10.31 -5.81
C TRP A 244 -0.48 -9.16 -6.58
N ARG A 245 -1.76 -9.34 -6.97
CA ARG A 245 -2.55 -8.29 -7.64
C ARG A 245 -2.67 -7.04 -6.78
N ARG A 246 -2.85 -7.17 -5.47
CA ARG A 246 -2.94 -6.02 -4.54
C ARG A 246 -1.60 -5.32 -4.39
N GLY A 247 -0.51 -6.09 -4.29
CA GLY A 247 0.84 -5.54 -4.29
C GLY A 247 1.14 -4.74 -5.57
N ILE A 248 0.77 -5.27 -6.74
CA ILE A 248 0.95 -4.56 -8.02
C ILE A 248 0.08 -3.30 -8.10
N LEU A 249 -1.18 -3.35 -7.65
CA LEU A 249 -2.04 -2.17 -7.65
C LEU A 249 -1.46 -1.05 -6.75
N LEU A 250 -0.97 -1.40 -5.57
CA LEU A 250 -0.33 -0.43 -4.68
C LEU A 250 0.97 0.09 -5.29
N LEU A 251 1.78 -0.78 -5.91
CA LEU A 251 2.99 -0.40 -6.63
C LEU A 251 2.67 0.60 -7.74
N ALA A 252 1.71 0.29 -8.59
CA ALA A 252 1.31 1.16 -9.70
C ALA A 252 0.74 2.50 -9.21
N ALA A 253 -0.18 2.48 -8.23
CA ALA A 253 -0.77 3.69 -7.67
C ALA A 253 0.28 4.56 -6.96
N GLY A 254 1.11 3.97 -6.10
CA GLY A 254 2.15 4.69 -5.37
C GLY A 254 3.21 5.26 -6.31
N THR A 255 3.65 4.48 -7.30
CA THR A 255 4.59 4.94 -8.33
C THR A 255 3.99 6.06 -9.17
N GLY A 256 2.72 5.95 -9.55
CA GLY A 256 2.03 7.00 -10.30
C GLY A 256 1.94 8.32 -9.52
N ILE A 257 1.58 8.27 -8.24
CA ILE A 257 1.55 9.44 -7.37
C ILE A 257 2.95 10.06 -7.24
N LEU A 258 3.96 9.25 -6.92
CA LEU A 258 5.32 9.75 -6.76
C LEU A 258 5.92 10.26 -8.08
N ALA A 259 5.58 9.65 -9.22
CA ALA A 259 6.00 10.14 -10.53
C ALA A 259 5.39 11.51 -10.85
N MET A 260 4.11 11.72 -10.54
CA MET A 260 3.47 13.04 -10.74
C MET A 260 4.15 14.14 -9.91
N LEU A 261 4.72 13.81 -8.77
CA LEU A 261 5.34 14.74 -7.84
C LEU A 261 6.85 14.93 -8.11
N GLY A 262 7.48 13.92 -8.73
CA GLY A 262 8.91 13.94 -9.05
C GLY A 262 9.25 14.61 -10.40
N THR A 263 8.28 15.14 -11.12
CA THR A 263 8.51 15.73 -12.45
C THR A 263 9.00 17.18 -12.41
N GLU A 264 9.30 17.74 -11.26
CA GLU A 264 9.76 19.12 -11.10
C GLU A 264 11.27 19.27 -11.47
N GLY A 265 11.57 19.19 -12.77
CA GLY A 265 12.80 19.70 -13.36
C GLY A 265 13.98 18.73 -13.46
N ASP A 266 15.08 19.22 -14.07
CA ASP A 266 16.32 18.50 -14.41
C ASP A 266 17.11 17.96 -13.19
N LYS A 267 16.67 18.24 -11.96
CA LYS A 267 17.34 17.86 -10.71
C LYS A 267 16.85 16.55 -10.12
N THR A 268 15.83 15.90 -10.71
CA THR A 268 15.25 14.67 -10.14
C THR A 268 16.08 13.43 -10.53
N ASP A 269 16.57 12.68 -9.54
CA ASP A 269 17.29 11.43 -9.78
C ASP A 269 16.32 10.24 -9.93
N TYR A 270 15.75 10.09 -11.13
CA TYR A 270 14.81 9.00 -11.44
C TYR A 270 15.40 7.60 -11.23
N ALA A 271 16.71 7.43 -11.44
CA ALA A 271 17.37 6.14 -11.23
C ALA A 271 17.40 5.77 -9.73
N ALA A 272 17.72 6.74 -8.85
CA ALA A 272 17.65 6.53 -7.40
C ALA A 272 16.23 6.15 -6.97
N HIS A 273 15.19 6.80 -7.50
CA HIS A 273 13.78 6.48 -7.23
C HIS A 273 13.43 5.05 -7.65
N LEU A 274 13.80 4.65 -8.87
CA LEU A 274 13.57 3.30 -9.39
C LEU A 274 14.29 2.24 -8.53
N PHE A 275 15.57 2.47 -8.22
CA PHE A 275 16.33 1.54 -7.39
C PHE A 275 15.80 1.47 -5.96
N GLY A 276 15.33 2.59 -5.38
CA GLY A 276 14.64 2.59 -4.10
C GLY A 276 13.39 1.72 -4.12
N LEU A 277 12.54 1.89 -5.15
CA LEU A 277 11.32 1.12 -5.35
C LEU A 277 11.60 -0.39 -5.47
N LEU A 278 12.56 -0.78 -6.30
CA LEU A 278 12.93 -2.18 -6.52
C LEU A 278 13.54 -2.81 -5.26
N SER A 279 14.47 -2.11 -4.61
CA SER A 279 15.06 -2.55 -3.34
C SER A 279 13.98 -2.73 -2.28
N GLY A 280 13.06 -1.77 -2.18
CA GLY A 280 11.93 -1.83 -1.26
C GLY A 280 11.02 -3.02 -1.54
N PHE A 281 10.71 -3.31 -2.80
CA PHE A 281 9.87 -4.45 -3.16
C PHE A 281 10.50 -5.78 -2.74
N ILE A 282 11.80 -5.94 -2.93
CA ILE A 282 12.55 -7.14 -2.53
C ILE A 282 12.58 -7.28 -1.00
N VAL A 283 12.98 -6.22 -0.30
CA VAL A 283 13.12 -6.20 1.18
C VAL A 283 11.74 -6.39 1.84
N GLY A 284 10.72 -5.70 1.33
CA GLY A 284 9.34 -5.83 1.82
C GLY A 284 8.76 -7.21 1.55
N GLY A 285 9.06 -7.79 0.38
CA GLY A 285 8.66 -9.15 0.04
C GLY A 285 9.28 -10.18 1.00
N ALA A 286 10.57 -10.07 1.28
CA ALA A 286 11.25 -10.92 2.26
C ALA A 286 10.63 -10.79 3.66
N ALA A 287 10.39 -9.55 4.13
CA ALA A 287 9.73 -9.31 5.40
C ALA A 287 8.30 -9.87 5.44
N GLY A 288 7.53 -9.71 4.37
CA GLY A 288 6.18 -10.26 4.24
C GLY A 288 6.17 -11.78 4.25
N TRP A 289 7.13 -12.41 3.61
CA TRP A 289 7.28 -13.87 3.61
C TRP A 289 7.63 -14.41 5.00
N ILE A 290 8.56 -13.78 5.71
CA ILE A 290 8.92 -14.13 7.09
C ILE A 290 7.72 -13.95 8.03
N SER A 291 7.02 -12.82 7.92
CA SER A 291 5.88 -12.48 8.77
C SER A 291 4.63 -13.35 8.55
N ARG A 292 4.62 -14.22 7.54
CA ARG A 292 3.55 -15.23 7.38
C ARG A 292 3.49 -16.21 8.55
N ARG A 293 4.63 -16.51 9.15
CA ARG A 293 4.75 -17.49 10.22
C ARG A 293 4.61 -16.85 11.59
N THR A 294 5.28 -15.72 11.80
CA THR A 294 5.32 -15.02 13.09
C THR A 294 5.39 -13.52 12.88
N ALA A 295 4.53 -12.76 13.56
CA ALA A 295 4.70 -11.32 13.65
C ALA A 295 5.89 -11.00 14.58
N PRO A 296 6.69 -9.96 14.29
CA PRO A 296 7.77 -9.54 15.18
C PRO A 296 7.22 -9.19 16.57
N SER A 297 7.89 -9.69 17.62
CA SER A 297 7.53 -9.30 18.98
C SER A 297 7.78 -7.80 19.20
N PRO A 298 7.13 -7.18 20.20
CA PRO A 298 7.38 -5.77 20.53
C PRO A 298 8.86 -5.48 20.80
N VAL A 299 9.57 -6.41 21.44
CA VAL A 299 11.02 -6.29 21.71
C VAL A 299 11.83 -6.25 20.41
N ILE A 300 11.59 -7.19 19.49
CA ILE A 300 12.25 -7.21 18.18
C ILE A 300 11.95 -5.93 17.41
N ASN A 301 10.69 -5.47 17.42
CA ASN A 301 10.31 -4.24 16.76
C ASN A 301 11.08 -3.02 17.31
N THR A 302 11.18 -2.91 18.63
CA THR A 302 11.96 -1.84 19.29
C THR A 302 13.45 -1.92 18.93
N LEU A 303 14.04 -3.11 18.98
CA LEU A 303 15.46 -3.31 18.63
C LEU A 303 15.75 -2.92 17.17
N LEU A 304 14.87 -3.26 16.24
CA LEU A 304 15.01 -2.87 14.83
C LEU A 304 14.93 -1.34 14.66
N GLY A 305 14.03 -0.66 15.38
CA GLY A 305 13.96 0.80 15.38
C GLY A 305 15.20 1.46 15.93
N LEU A 306 15.72 0.96 17.05
CA LEU A 306 16.97 1.44 17.65
C LEU A 306 18.17 1.17 16.72
N SER A 307 18.19 0.02 16.04
CA SER A 307 19.24 -0.31 15.07
C SER A 307 19.21 0.64 13.87
N ALA A 308 18.01 0.99 13.37
CA ALA A 308 17.89 1.96 12.29
C ALA A 308 18.38 3.35 12.71
N ALA A 309 17.98 3.83 13.88
CA ALA A 309 18.45 5.11 14.42
C ALA A 309 19.96 5.10 14.67
N GLY A 310 20.48 4.04 15.30
CA GLY A 310 21.90 3.87 15.58
C GLY A 310 22.75 3.84 14.30
N LEU A 311 22.25 3.20 13.23
CA LEU A 311 22.95 3.17 11.94
C LEU A 311 23.02 4.58 11.31
N VAL A 312 21.97 5.37 11.37
CA VAL A 312 22.01 6.76 10.89
C VAL A 312 23.02 7.58 11.66
N VAL A 313 23.02 7.48 13.01
CA VAL A 313 23.99 8.18 13.86
C VAL A 313 25.41 7.73 13.56
N LEU A 314 25.65 6.42 13.43
CA LEU A 314 26.97 5.88 13.10
C LEU A 314 27.46 6.40 11.73
N CYS A 315 26.61 6.39 10.71
CA CYS A 315 26.98 6.88 9.39
C CYS A 315 27.33 8.38 9.41
N TRP A 316 26.61 9.19 10.19
CA TRP A 316 26.99 10.60 10.38
C TRP A 316 28.29 10.78 11.18
N ARG A 317 28.55 9.93 12.16
CA ARG A 317 29.85 9.93 12.87
C ARG A 317 31.04 9.59 11.95
N LEU A 318 30.81 8.75 10.93
CA LEU A 318 31.83 8.44 9.94
C LEU A 318 32.01 9.56 8.89
N ALA A 319 30.99 10.39 8.70
CA ALA A 319 31.01 11.51 7.77
C ALA A 319 31.69 12.76 8.34
N LEU A 320 31.59 12.96 9.67
CA LEU A 320 32.17 14.07 10.43
C LEU A 320 33.60 13.80 10.87
#